data_69220d16f7d34212e98727e4aebd0aa7
#
_entry.id   69220d16f7d34212e98727e4aebd0aa7
#
_cell.length_a   1.000
_cell.length_b   1.000
_cell.length_c   1.000
_cell.angle_alpha   90.00
_cell.angle_beta   90.00
_cell.angle_gamma   90.00
#
_symmetry.space_group_name_H-M   'P 1'
#
loop_
_entity.id
_entity.type
_entity.pdbx_description
1 polymer ?
#
loop_
_entity_poly.entity_id
_entity_poly.type
_entity_poly.pdbx_seq_one_letter_code
_entity_poly.pdbx_strand_id
1 'polypeptide(L)'
;AALGAAGAVIVLLLVIMVGIIGGAAFSGSSESNEALSQEVLSYTTAIQKYANQYGIPEYVSVIQAIMMQESGGRGTDPMQSSECPYNTRYSNSPNAIQDADYSIQVGIQYYADCLKEAGCTSPQDMDKLKLSLQGYNYGNGYITWAIRKYGGYSAENALQFSNEQAASHGWSAYGDPEYVLSLIHISEPTRRT
;
A
#
# COMPACT_ATOMS: atom_id res chain seq x y z
N ALA A 1 -20.33 -28.81 17.06
CA ALA A 1 -20.15 -27.36 16.82
C ALA A 1 -18.71 -27.17 16.32
N ALA A 2 -18.54 -26.97 15.01
CA ALA A 2 -17.24 -26.71 14.40
C ALA A 2 -16.99 -25.21 14.36
N LEU A 3 -16.00 -24.71 15.11
CA LEU A 3 -15.47 -23.37 14.93
C LEU A 3 -14.67 -23.35 13.62
N GLY A 4 -15.16 -22.59 12.64
CA GLY A 4 -14.43 -22.28 11.44
C GLY A 4 -13.27 -21.35 11.78
N ALA A 5 -12.06 -21.84 11.60
CA ALA A 5 -10.86 -21.00 11.61
C ALA A 5 -10.88 -20.14 10.33
N ALA A 6 -11.17 -18.85 10.48
CA ALA A 6 -10.91 -17.87 9.43
C ALA A 6 -9.39 -17.76 9.30
N GLY A 7 -8.84 -18.37 8.26
CA GLY A 7 -7.43 -18.28 7.94
C GLY A 7 -7.11 -16.82 7.57
N ALA A 8 -6.32 -16.16 8.40
CA ALA A 8 -5.72 -14.88 8.05
C ALA A 8 -4.74 -15.13 6.90
N VAL A 9 -5.08 -14.68 5.69
CA VAL A 9 -4.15 -14.65 4.56
C VAL A 9 -3.15 -13.53 4.85
N ILE A 10 -1.95 -13.91 5.21
CA ILE A 10 -0.85 -12.98 5.50
C ILE A 10 -0.24 -12.59 4.16
N VAL A 11 -0.49 -11.36 3.73
CA VAL A 11 0.17 -10.77 2.55
C VAL A 11 1.51 -10.22 3.00
N LEU A 12 2.58 -10.87 2.56
CA LEU A 12 3.95 -10.43 2.82
C LEU A 12 4.44 -9.58 1.66
N LEU A 13 4.42 -8.27 1.80
CA LEU A 13 5.09 -7.35 0.88
C LEU A 13 6.56 -7.21 1.27
N LEU A 14 7.42 -7.94 0.58
CA LEU A 14 8.87 -7.83 0.75
C LEU A 14 9.37 -6.76 -0.21
N VAL A 15 9.48 -5.52 0.26
CA VAL A 15 10.12 -4.44 -0.52
C VAL A 15 11.62 -4.71 -0.57
N ILE A 16 12.09 -5.31 -1.66
CA ILE A 16 13.52 -5.40 -1.93
C ILE A 16 13.97 -4.07 -2.53
N MET A 17 14.44 -3.15 -1.70
CA MET A 17 15.17 -2.00 -2.15
C MET A 17 16.55 -2.47 -2.67
N VAL A 18 16.66 -2.69 -3.97
CA VAL A 18 17.96 -2.85 -4.60
C VAL A 18 18.59 -1.46 -4.72
N GLY A 19 19.40 -1.12 -3.70
CA GLY A 19 20.23 0.08 -3.75
C GLY A 19 21.32 -0.07 -4.80
N ILE A 20 21.23 0.67 -5.89
CA ILE A 20 22.37 0.88 -6.79
C ILE A 20 23.28 1.92 -6.14
N ILE A 21 24.41 1.45 -5.63
CA ILE A 21 25.51 2.31 -5.14
C ILE A 21 26.19 2.92 -6.35
N GLY A 22 25.87 4.16 -6.65
CA GLY A 22 26.62 5.03 -7.52
C GLY A 22 26.97 6.30 -6.77
N GLY A 23 28.21 6.40 -6.28
CA GLY A 23 28.68 7.54 -5.52
C GLY A 23 28.73 8.82 -6.35
N ALA A 24 28.07 9.86 -5.84
CA ALA A 24 28.47 11.27 -6.03
C ALA A 24 27.91 12.06 -4.85
N ALA A 25 28.80 12.66 -4.08
CA ALA A 25 28.47 13.58 -3.02
C ALA A 25 27.75 14.81 -3.62
N PHE A 26 26.51 15.06 -3.17
CA PHE A 26 25.88 16.35 -3.38
C PHE A 26 25.21 16.78 -2.05
N SER A 27 25.83 17.76 -1.41
CA SER A 27 25.24 18.47 -0.28
C SER A 27 24.17 19.45 -0.82
N GLY A 28 22.94 19.21 -0.45
CA GLY A 28 21.84 20.11 -0.72
C GLY A 28 20.56 19.49 -0.16
N SER A 29 20.08 20.04 0.97
CA SER A 29 18.76 19.72 1.49
C SER A 29 17.70 20.24 0.51
N SER A 30 17.27 19.39 -0.42
CA SER A 30 16.05 19.59 -1.17
C SER A 30 15.04 18.57 -0.66
N GLU A 31 14.01 19.04 0.04
CA GLU A 31 12.78 18.29 0.23
C GLU A 31 12.28 17.90 -1.18
N SER A 32 12.54 16.66 -1.58
CA SER A 32 12.06 16.13 -2.85
C SER A 32 10.56 15.90 -2.70
N ASN A 33 9.76 16.86 -3.19
CA ASN A 33 8.38 16.61 -3.53
C ASN A 33 8.42 15.60 -4.70
N GLU A 34 8.32 14.30 -4.41
CA GLU A 34 8.38 13.26 -5.44
C GLU A 34 7.13 13.36 -6.30
N ALA A 35 7.28 14.01 -7.45
CA ALA A 35 6.26 14.02 -8.47
C ALA A 35 6.02 12.59 -8.98
N LEU A 36 4.75 12.25 -9.27
CA LEU A 36 4.41 10.95 -9.86
C LEU A 36 5.22 10.71 -11.14
N SER A 37 5.72 9.48 -11.31
CA SER A 37 6.43 9.07 -12.52
C SER A 37 5.52 9.10 -13.75
N GLN A 38 6.13 9.21 -14.94
CA GLN A 38 5.38 9.14 -16.20
C GLN A 38 4.70 7.76 -16.37
N GLU A 39 5.32 6.71 -15.85
CA GLU A 39 4.79 5.36 -15.84
C GLU A 39 3.50 5.30 -15.02
N VAL A 40 3.47 5.83 -13.80
CA VAL A 40 2.26 5.93 -12.98
C VAL A 40 1.18 6.74 -13.69
N LEU A 41 1.53 7.90 -14.26
CA LEU A 41 0.60 8.74 -15.00
C LEU A 41 0.00 8.04 -16.22
N SER A 42 0.76 7.17 -16.88
CA SER A 42 0.27 6.40 -18.02
C SER A 42 -0.87 5.43 -17.66
N TYR A 43 -0.94 4.99 -16.40
CA TYR A 43 -2.00 4.11 -15.90
C TYR A 43 -3.26 4.85 -15.40
N THR A 44 -3.32 6.19 -15.47
CA THR A 44 -4.44 6.98 -14.94
C THR A 44 -5.80 6.48 -15.42
N THR A 45 -5.94 6.16 -16.71
CA THR A 45 -7.20 5.66 -17.27
C THR A 45 -7.60 4.29 -16.71
N ALA A 46 -6.64 3.37 -16.53
CA ALA A 46 -6.88 2.07 -15.93
C ALA A 46 -7.25 2.21 -14.44
N ILE A 47 -6.54 3.07 -13.71
CA ILE A 47 -6.84 3.36 -12.30
C ILE A 47 -8.26 3.94 -12.17
N GLN A 48 -8.65 4.92 -12.98
CA GLN A 48 -10.00 5.49 -12.97
C GLN A 48 -11.08 4.44 -13.28
N LYS A 49 -10.82 3.58 -14.27
CA LYS A 49 -11.74 2.48 -14.64
C LYS A 49 -12.02 1.60 -13.42
N TYR A 50 -10.98 1.10 -12.76
CA TYR A 50 -11.13 0.18 -11.65
C TYR A 50 -11.57 0.86 -10.35
N ALA A 51 -11.16 2.11 -10.09
CA ALA A 51 -11.68 2.90 -8.98
C ALA A 51 -13.20 3.11 -9.10
N ASN A 52 -13.72 3.42 -10.30
CA ASN A 52 -15.16 3.47 -10.56
C ASN A 52 -15.83 2.10 -10.35
N GLN A 53 -15.21 1.03 -10.86
CA GLN A 53 -15.75 -0.33 -10.75
C GLN A 53 -15.92 -0.77 -9.29
N TYR A 54 -14.98 -0.41 -8.43
CA TYR A 54 -15.00 -0.79 -7.01
C TYR A 54 -15.56 0.30 -6.08
N GLY A 55 -16.14 1.37 -6.65
CA GLY A 55 -16.90 2.39 -5.90
C GLY A 55 -16.04 3.36 -5.09
N ILE A 56 -14.80 3.60 -5.52
CA ILE A 56 -13.83 4.50 -4.87
C ILE A 56 -13.23 5.53 -5.85
N PRO A 57 -14.04 6.19 -6.73
CA PRO A 57 -13.51 7.08 -7.76
C PRO A 57 -12.77 8.31 -7.21
N GLU A 58 -13.09 8.76 -6.00
CA GLU A 58 -12.45 9.90 -5.34
C GLU A 58 -11.02 9.60 -4.84
N TYR A 59 -10.60 8.32 -4.84
CA TYR A 59 -9.28 7.89 -4.36
C TYR A 59 -8.24 7.71 -5.47
N VAL A 60 -8.51 8.15 -6.71
CA VAL A 60 -7.59 7.98 -7.85
C VAL A 60 -6.18 8.53 -7.54
N SER A 61 -6.06 9.72 -6.96
CA SER A 61 -4.75 10.28 -6.58
C SER A 61 -4.04 9.47 -5.49
N VAL A 62 -4.79 8.92 -4.54
CA VAL A 62 -4.25 8.04 -3.49
C VAL A 62 -3.75 6.73 -4.09
N ILE A 63 -4.49 6.13 -5.03
CA ILE A 63 -4.09 4.91 -5.74
C ILE A 63 -2.83 5.15 -6.58
N GLN A 64 -2.72 6.31 -7.22
CA GLN A 64 -1.50 6.70 -7.93
C GLN A 64 -0.29 6.81 -6.97
N ALA A 65 -0.49 7.35 -5.77
CA ALA A 65 0.56 7.42 -4.75
C ALA A 65 0.95 6.01 -4.25
N ILE A 66 -0.02 5.11 -4.04
CA ILE A 66 0.25 3.70 -3.73
C ILE A 66 1.11 3.07 -4.84
N MET A 67 0.69 3.17 -6.11
CA MET A 67 1.46 2.62 -7.23
C MET A 67 2.87 3.23 -7.32
N MET A 68 3.01 4.52 -7.04
CA MET A 68 4.31 5.19 -7.00
C MET A 68 5.22 4.58 -5.93
N GLN A 69 4.69 4.36 -4.72
CA GLN A 69 5.42 3.75 -3.60
C GLN A 69 5.77 2.28 -3.88
N GLU A 70 4.84 1.50 -4.45
CA GLU A 70 5.03 0.07 -4.68
C GLU A 70 6.07 -0.24 -5.78
N SER A 71 6.04 0.49 -6.89
CA SER A 71 6.88 0.17 -8.05
C SER A 71 7.33 1.37 -8.88
N GLY A 72 6.77 2.57 -8.63
CA GLY A 72 6.88 3.71 -9.54
C GLY A 72 6.17 3.44 -10.87
N GLY A 73 5.19 2.54 -10.93
CA GLY A 73 4.47 2.14 -12.14
C GLY A 73 5.25 1.17 -13.04
N ARG A 74 6.34 0.57 -12.55
CA ARG A 74 7.22 -0.30 -13.34
C ARG A 74 6.86 -1.78 -13.22
N GLY A 75 7.25 -2.53 -14.25
CA GLY A 75 7.07 -3.99 -14.28
C GLY A 75 5.64 -4.42 -14.63
N THR A 76 5.36 -5.69 -14.43
CA THR A 76 4.07 -6.33 -14.73
C THR A 76 3.15 -6.43 -13.52
N ASP A 77 3.66 -6.11 -12.33
CA ASP A 77 2.89 -6.03 -11.08
C ASP A 77 3.04 -4.64 -10.43
N PRO A 78 2.54 -3.56 -11.10
CA PRO A 78 2.77 -2.19 -10.65
C PRO A 78 2.13 -1.86 -9.30
N MET A 79 1.09 -2.58 -8.88
CA MET A 79 0.45 -2.42 -7.57
C MET A 79 1.02 -3.36 -6.50
N GLN A 80 2.05 -4.20 -6.83
CA GLN A 80 2.60 -5.24 -5.96
C GLN A 80 1.52 -6.11 -5.31
N SER A 81 0.52 -6.47 -6.11
CA SER A 81 -0.71 -7.14 -5.66
C SER A 81 -0.71 -8.65 -5.87
N SER A 82 0.44 -9.26 -6.19
CA SER A 82 0.55 -10.70 -6.41
C SER A 82 0.10 -11.54 -5.21
N GLU A 83 0.31 -11.05 -3.99
CA GLU A 83 -0.03 -11.77 -2.76
C GLU A 83 -1.40 -11.38 -2.19
N CYS A 84 -2.15 -10.48 -2.85
CA CYS A 84 -3.48 -10.09 -2.41
C CYS A 84 -4.50 -11.23 -2.60
N PRO A 85 -5.57 -11.29 -1.77
CA PRO A 85 -6.55 -12.37 -1.82
C PRO A 85 -7.35 -12.43 -3.13
N TYR A 86 -7.30 -11.38 -3.95
CA TYR A 86 -8.00 -11.31 -5.25
C TYR A 86 -7.16 -11.83 -6.41
N ASN A 87 -5.85 -12.11 -6.21
CA ASN A 87 -5.04 -12.75 -7.21
C ASN A 87 -5.39 -14.25 -7.30
N THR A 88 -6.17 -14.60 -8.30
CA THR A 88 -6.58 -16.00 -8.58
C THR A 88 -5.97 -16.55 -9.87
N ARG A 89 -5.20 -15.72 -10.61
CA ARG A 89 -4.62 -16.10 -11.92
C ARG A 89 -3.16 -16.50 -11.84
N TYR A 90 -2.43 -15.95 -10.87
CA TYR A 90 -0.99 -16.17 -10.72
C TYR A 90 -0.68 -16.75 -9.33
N SER A 91 0.54 -17.19 -9.10
CA SER A 91 0.94 -17.69 -7.78
C SER A 91 0.96 -16.54 -6.77
N ASN A 92 0.69 -16.85 -5.49
CA ASN A 92 0.76 -15.92 -4.37
C ASN A 92 2.22 -15.77 -3.89
N SER A 93 3.08 -15.29 -4.78
CA SER A 93 4.48 -14.98 -4.46
C SER A 93 4.81 -13.60 -5.02
N PRO A 94 5.75 -12.87 -4.41
CA PRO A 94 6.10 -11.52 -4.85
C PRO A 94 6.38 -11.44 -6.35
N ASN A 95 5.83 -10.41 -7.02
CA ASN A 95 6.01 -10.15 -8.45
C ASN A 95 5.57 -11.30 -9.39
N ALA A 96 4.64 -12.16 -8.97
CA ALA A 96 4.17 -13.27 -9.80
C ALA A 96 3.22 -12.84 -10.92
N ILE A 97 2.50 -11.72 -10.76
CA ILE A 97 1.58 -11.20 -11.78
C ILE A 97 2.39 -10.74 -13.00
N GLN A 98 1.98 -11.24 -14.19
CA GLN A 98 2.61 -10.91 -15.48
C GLN A 98 1.70 -10.04 -16.38
N ASP A 99 0.70 -9.38 -15.80
CA ASP A 99 -0.29 -8.57 -16.48
C ASP A 99 -0.56 -7.31 -15.64
N ALA A 100 -0.08 -6.15 -16.11
CA ALA A 100 -0.19 -4.90 -15.37
C ALA A 100 -1.66 -4.45 -15.19
N ASP A 101 -2.54 -4.64 -16.17
CA ASP A 101 -3.96 -4.30 -16.03
C ASP A 101 -4.63 -5.16 -14.96
N TYR A 102 -4.30 -6.44 -14.89
CA TYR A 102 -4.77 -7.33 -13.84
C TYR A 102 -4.22 -6.97 -12.45
N SER A 103 -2.93 -6.62 -12.34
CA SER A 103 -2.35 -6.11 -11.09
C SER A 103 -3.11 -4.88 -10.58
N ILE A 104 -3.38 -3.91 -11.47
CA ILE A 104 -4.13 -2.70 -11.14
C ILE A 104 -5.55 -3.06 -10.68
N GLN A 105 -6.21 -3.97 -11.40
CA GLN A 105 -7.55 -4.42 -11.06
C GLN A 105 -7.61 -4.98 -9.63
N VAL A 106 -6.79 -6.00 -9.32
CA VAL A 106 -6.86 -6.70 -8.04
C VAL A 106 -6.30 -5.88 -6.89
N GLY A 107 -5.28 -5.03 -7.15
CA GLY A 107 -4.73 -4.11 -6.17
C GLY A 107 -5.75 -3.05 -5.75
N ILE A 108 -6.50 -2.46 -6.69
CA ILE A 108 -7.55 -1.49 -6.38
C ILE A 108 -8.73 -2.15 -5.67
N GLN A 109 -9.10 -3.36 -6.06
CA GLN A 109 -10.13 -4.13 -5.34
C GLN A 109 -9.74 -4.35 -3.89
N TYR A 110 -8.50 -4.73 -3.64
CA TYR A 110 -7.97 -4.94 -2.29
C TYR A 110 -7.92 -3.64 -1.49
N TYR A 111 -7.53 -2.52 -2.12
CA TYR A 111 -7.53 -1.22 -1.46
C TYR A 111 -8.94 -0.75 -1.10
N ALA A 112 -9.94 -1.03 -1.93
CA ALA A 112 -11.34 -0.75 -1.61
C ALA A 112 -11.81 -1.49 -0.33
N ASP A 113 -11.36 -2.73 -0.12
CA ASP A 113 -11.62 -3.45 1.13
C ASP A 113 -10.90 -2.81 2.32
N CYS A 114 -9.65 -2.37 2.16
CA CYS A 114 -8.92 -1.66 3.22
C CYS A 114 -9.64 -0.37 3.63
N LEU A 115 -10.15 0.42 2.67
CA LEU A 115 -10.95 1.62 2.94
C LEU A 115 -12.23 1.29 3.71
N LYS A 116 -12.94 0.25 3.26
CA LYS A 116 -14.18 -0.21 3.91
C LYS A 116 -13.92 -0.67 5.34
N GLU A 117 -12.88 -1.46 5.57
CA GLU A 117 -12.54 -2.00 6.89
C GLU A 117 -12.05 -0.91 7.85
N ALA A 118 -11.31 0.09 7.35
CA ALA A 118 -10.91 1.27 8.10
C ALA A 118 -12.11 2.22 8.38
N GLY A 119 -13.23 2.05 7.68
CA GLY A 119 -14.37 2.96 7.71
C GLY A 119 -14.05 4.32 7.09
N CYS A 120 -13.12 4.36 6.12
CA CYS A 120 -12.72 5.56 5.40
C CYS A 120 -13.70 5.85 4.26
N THR A 121 -14.51 6.88 4.41
CA THR A 121 -15.53 7.27 3.44
C THR A 121 -15.16 8.52 2.63
N SER A 122 -13.99 9.11 2.90
CA SER A 122 -13.49 10.30 2.21
C SER A 122 -11.96 10.32 2.27
N PRO A 123 -11.27 10.70 1.19
CA PRO A 123 -9.82 10.90 1.21
C PRO A 123 -9.37 12.05 2.14
N GLN A 124 -10.29 12.90 2.61
CA GLN A 124 -10.04 13.97 3.58
C GLN A 124 -10.09 13.47 5.03
N ASP A 125 -10.63 12.28 5.31
CA ASP A 125 -10.59 11.66 6.64
C ASP A 125 -9.19 11.04 6.85
N MET A 126 -8.22 11.90 7.20
CA MET A 126 -6.81 11.53 7.26
C MET A 126 -6.51 10.41 8.26
N ASP A 127 -7.25 10.31 9.36
CA ASP A 127 -7.01 9.27 10.37
C ASP A 127 -7.36 7.89 9.81
N LYS A 128 -8.51 7.79 9.13
CA LYS A 128 -8.95 6.54 8.51
C LYS A 128 -8.22 6.24 7.20
N LEU A 129 -7.85 7.29 6.46
CA LEU A 129 -7.01 7.14 5.27
C LEU A 129 -5.66 6.52 5.63
N LYS A 130 -4.96 7.05 6.63
CA LYS A 130 -3.68 6.49 7.11
C LYS A 130 -3.83 5.03 7.55
N LEU A 131 -4.92 4.72 8.25
CA LEU A 131 -5.21 3.36 8.69
C LEU A 131 -5.40 2.40 7.51
N SER A 132 -6.15 2.82 6.47
CA SER A 132 -6.36 2.02 5.26
C SER A 132 -5.08 1.82 4.45
N LEU A 133 -4.23 2.84 4.35
CA LEU A 133 -2.94 2.77 3.67
C LEU A 133 -1.99 1.79 4.36
N GLN A 134 -1.85 1.86 5.69
CA GLN A 134 -1.03 0.90 6.41
C GLN A 134 -1.61 -0.52 6.32
N GLY A 135 -2.93 -0.65 6.25
CA GLY A 135 -3.60 -1.92 6.00
C GLY A 135 -3.33 -2.50 4.62
N TYR A 136 -3.15 -1.65 3.60
CA TYR A 136 -2.72 -2.11 2.28
C TYR A 136 -1.34 -2.74 2.33
N ASN A 137 -0.39 -2.11 3.03
CA ASN A 137 0.98 -2.59 3.17
C ASN A 137 1.10 -3.84 4.06
N TYR A 138 0.41 -3.88 5.21
CA TYR A 138 0.54 -4.96 6.19
C TYR A 138 -0.47 -6.10 6.05
N GLY A 139 -1.42 -5.94 5.15
CA GLY A 139 -2.62 -6.75 5.18
C GLY A 139 -3.70 -6.13 6.08
N ASN A 140 -4.96 -6.33 5.70
CA ASN A 140 -6.10 -5.73 6.40
C ASN A 140 -6.29 -6.22 7.85
N GLY A 141 -5.62 -7.31 8.24
CA GLY A 141 -5.54 -7.74 9.64
C GLY A 141 -4.96 -6.68 10.59
N TYR A 142 -4.04 -5.83 10.08
CA TYR A 142 -3.55 -4.67 10.82
C TYR A 142 -4.66 -3.69 11.20
N ILE A 143 -5.59 -3.41 10.28
CA ILE A 143 -6.70 -2.46 10.49
C ILE A 143 -7.50 -2.87 11.72
N THR A 144 -7.96 -4.12 11.76
CA THR A 144 -8.73 -4.66 12.88
C THR A 144 -7.93 -4.63 14.20
N TRP A 145 -6.64 -5.00 14.14
CA TRP A 145 -5.75 -4.99 15.30
C TRP A 145 -5.55 -3.56 15.84
N ALA A 146 -5.27 -2.60 14.96
CA ALA A 146 -5.03 -1.21 15.33
C ALA A 146 -6.28 -0.55 15.93
N ILE A 147 -7.47 -0.78 15.33
CA ILE A 147 -8.74 -0.27 15.87
C ILE A 147 -8.98 -0.82 17.27
N ARG A 148 -8.87 -2.14 17.45
CA ARG A 148 -9.20 -2.79 18.75
C ARG A 148 -8.26 -2.41 19.87
N LYS A 149 -6.97 -2.23 19.56
CA LYS A 149 -5.93 -2.03 20.58
C LYS A 149 -5.62 -0.55 20.84
N TYR A 150 -5.75 0.30 19.81
CA TYR A 150 -5.31 1.70 19.84
C TYR A 150 -6.34 2.70 19.33
N GLY A 151 -7.47 2.26 18.79
CA GLY A 151 -8.50 3.12 18.21
C GLY A 151 -8.21 3.60 16.78
N GLY A 152 -7.07 3.23 16.19
CA GLY A 152 -6.69 3.62 14.83
C GLY A 152 -5.19 3.54 14.59
N TYR A 153 -4.74 4.20 13.52
CA TYR A 153 -3.33 4.26 13.11
C TYR A 153 -2.52 5.23 13.98
N SER A 154 -1.27 4.81 14.28
CA SER A 154 -0.16 5.71 14.64
C SER A 154 1.16 5.11 14.13
N ALA A 155 2.20 5.94 13.95
CA ALA A 155 3.52 5.45 13.52
C ALA A 155 4.10 4.44 14.53
N GLU A 156 3.87 4.67 15.83
CA GLU A 156 4.33 3.79 16.90
C GLU A 156 3.66 2.42 16.81
N ASN A 157 2.33 2.37 16.58
CA ASN A 157 1.64 1.08 16.51
C ASN A 157 1.91 0.35 15.19
N ALA A 158 2.19 1.08 14.10
CA ALA A 158 2.67 0.49 12.85
C ALA A 158 4.02 -0.21 13.06
N LEU A 159 4.98 0.48 13.70
CA LEU A 159 6.28 -0.11 14.04
C LEU A 159 6.13 -1.32 14.99
N GLN A 160 5.27 -1.21 16.00
CA GLN A 160 5.02 -2.31 16.93
C GLN A 160 4.46 -3.54 16.20
N PHE A 161 3.47 -3.36 15.33
CA PHE A 161 2.89 -4.46 14.56
C PHE A 161 3.93 -5.13 13.67
N SER A 162 4.74 -4.33 12.95
CA SER A 162 5.85 -4.85 12.14
C SER A 162 6.79 -5.74 12.95
N ASN A 163 7.23 -5.25 14.12
CA ASN A 163 8.13 -6.00 14.99
C ASN A 163 7.48 -7.28 15.55
N GLU A 164 6.21 -7.22 15.99
CA GLU A 164 5.47 -8.39 16.49
C GLU A 164 5.32 -9.46 15.40
N GLN A 165 4.99 -9.06 14.16
CA GLN A 165 4.85 -9.99 13.03
C GLN A 165 6.20 -10.57 12.61
N ALA A 166 7.23 -9.75 12.47
CA ALA A 166 8.58 -10.20 12.14
C ALA A 166 9.08 -11.24 13.16
N ALA A 167 8.93 -10.95 14.46
CA ALA A 167 9.32 -11.87 15.52
C ALA A 167 8.53 -13.20 15.48
N SER A 168 7.22 -13.15 15.22
CA SER A 168 6.36 -14.34 15.16
C SER A 168 6.71 -15.29 14.02
N HIS A 169 7.25 -14.75 12.92
CA HIS A 169 7.65 -15.51 11.73
C HIS A 169 9.15 -15.81 11.67
N GLY A 170 9.95 -15.26 12.59
CA GLY A 170 11.41 -15.38 12.55
C GLY A 170 12.05 -14.58 11.40
N TRP A 171 11.41 -13.50 10.97
CA TRP A 171 11.90 -12.62 9.90
C TRP A 171 12.62 -11.41 10.45
N SER A 172 13.48 -10.80 9.63
CA SER A 172 14.20 -9.57 9.98
C SER A 172 13.33 -8.32 9.93
N ALA A 173 12.27 -8.33 9.14
CA ALA A 173 11.31 -7.23 8.98
C ALA A 173 9.96 -7.77 8.49
N TYR A 174 8.89 -7.00 8.69
CA TYR A 174 7.55 -7.25 8.16
C TYR A 174 6.96 -5.96 7.62
N GLY A 175 6.75 -5.88 6.29
CA GLY A 175 6.25 -4.69 5.62
C GLY A 175 7.09 -3.43 5.89
N ASP A 176 6.48 -2.28 5.69
CA ASP A 176 7.13 -0.97 5.89
C ASP A 176 6.38 -0.14 6.94
N PRO A 177 6.96 0.10 8.14
CA PRO A 177 6.33 0.93 9.16
C PRO A 177 6.27 2.42 8.80
N GLU A 178 7.06 2.89 7.81
CA GLU A 178 7.07 4.27 7.33
C GLU A 178 6.21 4.46 6.07
N TYR A 179 5.52 3.42 5.60
CA TYR A 179 4.72 3.42 4.38
C TYR A 179 3.76 4.61 4.27
N VAL A 180 3.01 4.89 5.33
CA VAL A 180 2.07 6.02 5.37
C VAL A 180 2.79 7.36 5.28
N LEU A 181 3.94 7.51 5.93
CA LEU A 181 4.71 8.76 5.90
C LEU A 181 5.21 9.06 4.49
N SER A 182 5.73 8.04 3.79
CA SER A 182 6.17 8.15 2.39
C SER A 182 5.02 8.58 1.47
N LEU A 183 3.83 7.95 1.62
CA LEU A 183 2.66 8.26 0.79
C LEU A 183 2.10 9.66 1.01
N ILE A 184 2.11 10.19 2.24
CA ILE A 184 1.62 11.54 2.52
C ILE A 184 2.51 12.56 1.82
N HIS A 185 3.82 12.37 1.78
CA HIS A 185 4.73 13.25 1.05
C HIS A 185 4.49 13.24 -0.47
N ILE A 186 4.04 12.12 -1.05
CA ILE A 186 3.70 12.02 -2.47
C ILE A 186 2.35 12.69 -2.77
N SER A 187 1.37 12.57 -1.87
CA SER A 187 -0.02 12.99 -2.10
C SER A 187 -0.34 14.43 -1.72
N GLU A 188 0.45 15.09 -0.89
CA GLU A 188 0.29 16.50 -0.54
C GLU A 188 1.27 17.38 -1.35
N PRO A 189 0.82 18.01 -2.48
CA PRO A 189 1.58 19.09 -3.05
C PRO A 189 1.58 20.24 -2.01
N THR A 190 2.78 20.63 -1.57
CA THR A 190 2.99 21.75 -0.64
C THR A 190 2.05 22.90 -0.96
N ARG A 191 1.12 23.20 -0.04
CA ARG A 191 0.40 24.47 -0.05
C ARG A 191 1.45 25.55 0.15
N ARG A 192 1.83 26.22 -0.93
CA ARG A 192 2.59 27.48 -0.84
C ARG A 192 1.66 28.49 -0.18
N THR A 193 1.98 28.88 1.05
CA THR A 193 1.51 30.13 1.66
C THR A 193 2.20 31.32 0.98
#